data_1e41d0e5acb04a3cf191fa68784fdf13
#
_entry.id   1e41d0e5acb04a3cf191fa68784fdf13
#
_cell.length_a   1.000
_cell.length_b   1.000
_cell.length_c   1.000
_cell.angle_alpha   90.00
_cell.angle_beta   90.00
_cell.angle_gamma   90.00
#
_symmetry.space_group_name_H-M   'P 1'
#
loop_
_entity.id
_entity.type
_entity.pdbx_description
1 polymer ?
#
loop_
_entity_poly.entity_id
_entity_poly.type
_entity_poly.pdbx_seq_one_letter_code
_entity_poly.pdbx_strand_id
1 'polypeptide(L)'
;QSDSDLVAIASDVFGKDNSVSMAFGQSDIILDASASIAVERHLALDVQSDARRISCFLNPQGTATIMLIEGSDRSARLDLLEMQYYRELLKDEKYSDHMSLPETMIYSGTCRSISSRISQDNISLSAALCCKAIKLHTNNADGEIIIWTHATDSVEKESFMADKWITCEYDGWKVELSLSLLGEMQADREKALPNETGGVLIGAY
;
A
#
# COMPACT_ATOMS: atom_id res chain seq x y z
N GLN A 1 31.54 -3.76 -9.88
CA GLN A 1 30.56 -4.43 -9.02
C GLN A 1 30.97 -4.11 -7.60
N SER A 2 30.24 -3.24 -6.91
CA SER A 2 30.40 -3.07 -5.47
C SER A 2 29.85 -4.33 -4.80
N ASP A 3 30.64 -5.00 -3.99
CA ASP A 3 30.17 -6.02 -3.08
C ASP A 3 29.11 -5.33 -2.19
N SER A 4 27.86 -5.71 -2.35
CA SER A 4 26.81 -5.28 -1.45
C SER A 4 26.90 -6.14 -0.20
N ASP A 5 27.27 -5.55 0.91
CA ASP A 5 27.25 -6.22 2.20
C ASP A 5 25.80 -6.54 2.57
N LEU A 6 25.49 -7.83 2.67
CA LEU A 6 24.20 -8.31 3.16
C LEU A 6 24.29 -8.53 4.67
N VAL A 7 23.46 -7.84 5.41
CA VAL A 7 23.32 -8.01 6.88
C VAL A 7 21.95 -8.58 7.19
N ALA A 8 21.90 -9.73 7.84
CA ALA A 8 20.66 -10.33 8.32
C ALA A 8 20.42 -9.93 9.79
N ILE A 9 19.26 -9.36 10.09
CA ILE A 9 18.84 -9.01 11.44
C ILE A 9 17.67 -9.93 11.80
N ALA A 10 17.91 -10.91 12.66
CA ALA A 10 16.88 -11.86 13.13
C ALA A 10 16.17 -11.27 14.35
N SER A 11 15.32 -10.27 14.15
CA SER A 11 14.61 -9.59 15.22
C SER A 11 13.18 -9.24 14.78
N ASP A 12 12.30 -9.09 15.78
CA ASP A 12 10.93 -8.61 15.57
C ASP A 12 10.95 -7.14 15.17
N VAL A 13 10.26 -6.80 14.08
CA VAL A 13 10.16 -5.42 13.57
C VAL A 13 9.49 -4.47 14.57
N PHE A 14 8.59 -4.97 15.41
CA PHE A 14 7.93 -4.23 16.49
C PHE A 14 8.77 -4.18 17.77
N GLY A 15 9.88 -4.90 17.81
CA GLY A 15 10.75 -4.99 18.96
C GLY A 15 11.52 -3.70 19.20
N LYS A 16 12.03 -3.57 20.46
CA LYS A 16 12.91 -2.48 20.85
C LYS A 16 14.40 -2.79 20.58
N ASP A 17 14.66 -3.60 19.57
CA ASP A 17 16.03 -3.95 19.20
C ASP A 17 16.69 -2.77 18.50
N ASN A 18 17.78 -2.28 19.09
CA ASN A 18 18.54 -1.16 18.54
C ASN A 18 19.05 -1.45 17.11
N SER A 19 19.32 -2.71 16.76
CA SER A 19 19.80 -3.08 15.42
C SER A 19 18.76 -2.81 14.33
N VAL A 20 17.48 -3.07 14.62
CA VAL A 20 16.35 -2.76 13.70
C VAL A 20 16.18 -1.25 13.57
N SER A 21 16.18 -0.53 14.69
CA SER A 21 16.03 0.92 14.69
C SER A 21 17.19 1.61 13.97
N MET A 22 18.41 1.11 14.14
CA MET A 22 19.58 1.62 13.41
C MET A 22 19.47 1.33 11.90
N ALA A 23 19.03 0.13 11.52
CA ALA A 23 18.84 -0.22 10.11
C ALA A 23 17.84 0.72 9.46
N PHE A 24 16.69 0.98 10.10
CA PHE A 24 15.71 1.93 9.59
C PHE A 24 16.25 3.36 9.47
N GLY A 25 17.00 3.82 10.50
CA GLY A 25 17.56 5.17 10.53
C GLY A 25 18.68 5.42 9.51
N GLN A 26 19.33 4.35 9.04
CA GLN A 26 20.45 4.42 8.08
C GLN A 26 20.03 4.06 6.63
N SER A 27 18.77 3.69 6.43
CA SER A 27 18.26 3.30 5.12
C SER A 27 17.78 4.49 4.31
N ASP A 28 18.00 4.47 3.00
CA ASP A 28 17.37 5.36 2.04
C ASP A 28 15.97 4.84 1.63
N ILE A 29 15.81 3.53 1.62
CA ILE A 29 14.56 2.85 1.26
C ILE A 29 14.28 1.73 2.26
N ILE A 30 13.04 1.64 2.71
CA ILE A 30 12.51 0.52 3.49
C ILE A 30 11.50 -0.21 2.61
N LEU A 31 11.76 -1.48 2.32
CA LEU A 31 10.87 -2.33 1.53
C LEU A 31 10.12 -3.29 2.47
N ASP A 32 8.80 -3.15 2.51
CA ASP A 32 7.92 -4.11 3.15
C ASP A 32 7.43 -5.15 2.14
N ALA A 33 7.80 -6.40 2.35
CA ALA A 33 7.31 -7.56 1.61
C ALA A 33 6.65 -8.58 2.55
N SER A 34 6.24 -8.15 3.75
CA SER A 34 5.64 -9.03 4.76
C SER A 34 4.19 -9.38 4.46
N ALA A 35 3.51 -8.60 3.62
CA ALA A 35 2.07 -8.63 3.39
C ALA A 35 1.25 -8.51 4.70
N SER A 36 1.79 -7.82 5.70
CA SER A 36 1.18 -7.60 7.00
C SER A 36 0.74 -6.15 7.15
N ILE A 37 -0.56 -5.92 7.30
CA ILE A 37 -1.12 -4.58 7.55
C ILE A 37 -0.50 -3.98 8.82
N ALA A 38 -0.27 -4.77 9.86
CA ALA A 38 0.34 -4.28 11.09
C ALA A 38 1.77 -3.77 10.86
N VAL A 39 2.59 -4.49 10.08
CA VAL A 39 3.95 -4.04 9.72
C VAL A 39 3.89 -2.77 8.90
N GLU A 40 3.03 -2.72 7.87
CA GLU A 40 2.86 -1.55 7.01
C GLU A 40 2.48 -0.30 7.82
N ARG A 41 1.51 -0.43 8.75
CA ARG A 41 1.09 0.67 9.64
C ARG A 41 2.21 1.11 10.58
N HIS A 42 2.93 0.15 11.16
CA HIS A 42 4.09 0.45 12.00
C HIS A 42 5.16 1.24 11.22
N LEU A 43 5.47 0.81 10.00
CA LEU A 43 6.42 1.50 9.14
C LEU A 43 5.94 2.90 8.75
N ALA A 44 4.64 3.07 8.49
CA ALA A 44 4.06 4.34 8.09
C ALA A 44 4.03 5.37 9.24
N LEU A 45 3.65 4.93 10.45
CA LEU A 45 3.26 5.82 11.55
C LEU A 45 4.28 5.90 12.68
N ASP A 46 4.94 4.77 13.03
CA ASP A 46 5.75 4.69 14.24
C ASP A 46 7.25 4.81 13.97
N VAL A 47 7.72 4.29 12.83
CA VAL A 47 9.15 4.28 12.50
C VAL A 47 9.65 5.68 12.16
N GLN A 48 10.53 6.19 13.01
CA GLN A 48 11.18 7.49 12.83
C GLN A 48 12.39 7.33 11.89
N SER A 49 12.19 7.60 10.62
CA SER A 49 13.24 7.55 9.58
C SER A 49 12.80 8.38 8.38
N ASP A 50 13.74 9.04 7.72
CA ASP A 50 13.51 9.74 6.46
C ASP A 50 13.47 8.80 5.25
N ALA A 51 13.76 7.52 5.45
CA ALA A 51 13.72 6.52 4.40
C ALA A 51 12.35 6.47 3.72
N ARG A 52 12.35 6.39 2.42
CA ARG A 52 11.16 6.15 1.60
C ARG A 52 10.65 4.74 1.83
N ARG A 53 9.35 4.57 2.09
CA ARG A 53 8.76 3.24 2.29
C ARG A 53 8.09 2.78 1.00
N ILE A 54 8.21 1.49 0.76
CA ILE A 54 7.58 0.79 -0.35
C ILE A 54 6.97 -0.49 0.22
N SER A 55 5.68 -0.73 -0.03
CA SER A 55 5.01 -1.98 0.34
C SER A 55 4.66 -2.77 -0.91
N CYS A 56 4.94 -4.08 -0.91
CA CYS A 56 4.66 -5.00 -2.01
C CYS A 56 3.87 -6.20 -1.50
N PHE A 57 2.74 -6.51 -2.13
CA PHE A 57 1.93 -7.67 -1.78
C PHE A 57 1.13 -8.20 -2.96
N LEU A 58 0.54 -9.37 -2.80
CA LEU A 58 -0.36 -9.99 -3.75
C LEU A 58 -1.81 -9.81 -3.29
N ASN A 59 -2.75 -9.75 -4.25
CA ASN A 59 -4.16 -9.88 -3.90
C ASN A 59 -4.43 -11.31 -3.36
N PRO A 60 -5.57 -11.56 -2.69
CA PRO A 60 -5.86 -12.85 -2.07
C PRO A 60 -5.82 -14.04 -3.03
N GLN A 61 -6.12 -13.83 -4.30
CA GLN A 61 -6.11 -14.86 -5.34
C GLN A 61 -4.72 -15.12 -5.93
N GLY A 62 -3.76 -14.22 -5.72
CA GLY A 62 -2.43 -14.26 -6.35
C GLY A 62 -2.45 -13.96 -7.86
N THR A 63 -3.50 -13.32 -8.34
CA THR A 63 -3.71 -12.91 -9.73
C THR A 63 -3.27 -11.47 -9.99
N ALA A 64 -2.94 -10.74 -8.95
CA ALA A 64 -2.41 -9.38 -9.06
C ALA A 64 -1.30 -9.11 -8.06
N THR A 65 -0.36 -8.27 -8.47
CA THR A 65 0.73 -7.73 -7.64
C THR A 65 0.45 -6.27 -7.39
N ILE A 66 0.50 -5.85 -6.14
CA ILE A 66 0.27 -4.47 -5.73
C ILE A 66 1.58 -3.91 -5.15
N MET A 67 1.87 -2.66 -5.50
CA MET A 67 3.00 -1.93 -4.95
C MET A 67 2.56 -0.52 -4.57
N LEU A 68 2.75 -0.18 -3.31
CA LEU A 68 2.52 1.14 -2.76
C LEU A 68 3.88 1.82 -2.56
N ILE A 69 4.08 2.99 -3.14
CA ILE A 69 5.35 3.71 -3.12
C ILE A 69 5.11 5.10 -2.55
N GLU A 70 5.67 5.40 -1.40
CA GLU A 70 5.62 6.76 -0.83
C GLU A 70 6.35 7.76 -1.75
N GLY A 71 5.92 9.02 -1.74
CA GLY A 71 6.69 10.11 -2.32
C GLY A 71 7.98 10.39 -1.51
N SER A 72 8.91 11.12 -2.10
CA SER A 72 10.18 11.47 -1.44
C SER A 72 9.99 12.37 -0.20
N ASP A 73 8.90 13.15 -0.17
CA ASP A 73 8.51 14.01 0.94
C ASP A 73 7.61 13.31 1.97
N ARG A 74 7.22 12.07 1.70
CA ARG A 74 6.30 11.28 2.51
C ARG A 74 4.95 11.97 2.80
N SER A 75 4.52 12.88 1.95
CA SER A 75 3.21 13.53 2.06
C SER A 75 2.04 12.56 1.90
N ALA A 76 2.27 11.45 1.17
CA ALA A 76 1.37 10.30 1.11
C ALA A 76 2.10 9.07 1.67
N ARG A 77 1.85 8.75 2.94
CA ARG A 77 2.40 7.59 3.64
C ARG A 77 1.75 6.29 3.15
N LEU A 78 2.34 5.14 3.48
CA LEU A 78 1.79 3.83 3.10
C LEU A 78 0.34 3.62 3.53
N ASP A 79 -0.04 4.05 4.74
CA ASP A 79 -1.41 3.95 5.25
C ASP A 79 -2.41 4.75 4.41
N LEU A 80 -2.02 5.93 3.92
CA LEU A 80 -2.85 6.76 3.05
C LEU A 80 -2.92 6.18 1.62
N LEU A 81 -1.83 5.64 1.11
CA LEU A 81 -1.79 4.95 -0.17
C LEU A 81 -2.65 3.68 -0.15
N GLU A 82 -2.65 2.94 0.96
CA GLU A 82 -3.54 1.78 1.15
C GLU A 82 -5.01 2.19 1.07
N MET A 83 -5.39 3.30 1.72
CA MET A 83 -6.77 3.81 1.64
C MET A 83 -7.14 4.24 0.22
N GLN A 84 -6.22 4.89 -0.48
CA GLN A 84 -6.42 5.23 -1.89
C GLN A 84 -6.55 3.97 -2.76
N TYR A 85 -5.72 2.94 -2.54
CA TYR A 85 -5.82 1.66 -3.22
C TYR A 85 -7.21 1.04 -3.06
N TYR A 86 -7.73 0.93 -1.84
CA TYR A 86 -9.08 0.40 -1.63
C TYR A 86 -10.16 1.25 -2.31
N ARG A 87 -10.00 2.57 -2.35
CA ARG A 87 -10.94 3.44 -3.07
C ARG A 87 -10.91 3.16 -4.58
N GLU A 88 -9.75 2.95 -5.17
CA GLU A 88 -9.65 2.61 -6.60
C GLU A 88 -10.26 1.23 -6.90
N LEU A 89 -10.11 0.24 -6.00
CA LEU A 89 -10.79 -1.05 -6.16
C LEU A 89 -12.32 -0.94 -6.18
N LEU A 90 -12.89 -0.03 -5.38
CA LEU A 90 -14.34 0.16 -5.31
C LEU A 90 -14.91 0.88 -6.54
N LYS A 91 -14.09 1.57 -7.32
CA LYS A 91 -14.51 2.31 -8.51
C LYS A 91 -14.67 1.43 -9.76
N ASP A 92 -14.02 0.29 -9.82
CA ASP A 92 -13.98 -0.54 -11.01
C ASP A 92 -14.17 -2.03 -10.68
N GLU A 93 -15.22 -2.63 -11.24
CA GLU A 93 -15.58 -4.05 -11.04
C GLU A 93 -14.46 -5.02 -11.46
N LYS A 94 -13.54 -4.60 -12.32
CA LYS A 94 -12.40 -5.46 -12.72
C LYS A 94 -11.51 -5.86 -11.53
N TYR A 95 -11.56 -5.11 -10.44
CA TYR A 95 -10.82 -5.41 -9.21
C TYR A 95 -11.63 -6.19 -8.17
N SER A 96 -12.80 -6.70 -8.51
CA SER A 96 -13.67 -7.41 -7.56
C SER A 96 -12.99 -8.62 -6.89
N ASP A 97 -12.04 -9.27 -7.57
CA ASP A 97 -11.25 -10.38 -7.05
C ASP A 97 -10.23 -9.95 -5.97
N HIS A 98 -9.83 -8.67 -5.93
CA HIS A 98 -8.93 -8.16 -4.89
C HIS A 98 -9.56 -8.16 -3.50
N MET A 99 -10.90 -8.13 -3.42
CA MET A 99 -11.65 -8.14 -2.16
C MET A 99 -12.38 -9.48 -1.94
N SER A 100 -12.31 -10.39 -2.90
CA SER A 100 -12.97 -11.69 -2.82
C SER A 100 -12.20 -12.65 -1.91
N LEU A 101 -12.93 -13.42 -1.11
CA LEU A 101 -12.34 -14.52 -0.37
C LEU A 101 -12.00 -15.67 -1.33
N PRO A 102 -10.78 -16.24 -1.26
CA PRO A 102 -10.44 -17.40 -2.08
C PRO A 102 -11.29 -18.62 -1.70
N GLU A 103 -11.63 -19.44 -2.67
CA GLU A 103 -12.42 -20.67 -2.46
C GLU A 103 -11.73 -21.64 -1.48
N THR A 104 -10.40 -21.63 -1.45
CA THR A 104 -9.60 -22.44 -0.53
C THR A 104 -8.83 -21.53 0.42
N MET A 105 -9.35 -21.37 1.62
CA MET A 105 -8.71 -20.53 2.65
C MET A 105 -7.52 -21.27 3.29
N ILE A 106 -6.36 -20.65 3.28
CA ILE A 106 -5.23 -21.05 4.11
C ILE A 106 -4.94 -19.88 5.06
N TYR A 107 -5.10 -20.12 6.35
CA TYR A 107 -4.74 -19.14 7.38
C TYR A 107 -3.22 -19.08 7.51
N SER A 108 -2.63 -17.95 7.17
CA SER A 108 -1.17 -17.76 7.26
C SER A 108 -0.70 -17.05 8.53
N GLY A 109 -1.61 -16.75 9.46
CA GLY A 109 -1.27 -16.10 10.74
C GLY A 109 -0.87 -14.62 10.65
N THR A 110 -0.99 -14.00 9.48
CA THR A 110 -0.75 -12.55 9.26
C THR A 110 -2.07 -11.82 9.06
N CYS A 111 -2.07 -10.48 9.16
CA CYS A 111 -3.30 -9.69 9.04
C CYS A 111 -3.95 -9.70 7.64
N ARG A 112 -3.21 -10.03 6.58
CA ARG A 112 -3.71 -10.44 5.25
C ARG A 112 -3.77 -11.98 5.17
N SER A 113 -4.34 -12.60 6.19
CA SER A 113 -4.19 -14.01 6.54
C SER A 113 -4.94 -15.01 5.66
N ILE A 114 -5.59 -14.53 4.61
CA ILE A 114 -6.35 -15.37 3.70
C ILE A 114 -5.68 -15.32 2.35
N SER A 115 -4.96 -16.36 1.99
CA SER A 115 -4.41 -16.54 0.65
C SER A 115 -4.77 -17.89 0.08
N SER A 116 -4.97 -17.95 -1.23
CA SER A 116 -5.04 -19.21 -1.96
C SER A 116 -3.62 -19.81 -2.11
N ARG A 117 -3.55 -21.04 -2.61
CA ARG A 117 -2.28 -21.57 -3.11
C ARG A 117 -1.86 -20.76 -4.34
N ILE A 118 -0.82 -19.96 -4.20
CA ILE A 118 -0.26 -19.16 -5.29
C ILE A 118 0.83 -19.99 -5.97
N SER A 119 0.80 -20.06 -7.29
CA SER A 119 1.81 -20.77 -8.07
C SER A 119 3.18 -20.08 -7.99
N GLN A 120 4.26 -20.86 -8.04
CA GLN A 120 5.62 -20.33 -7.91
C GLN A 120 5.99 -19.40 -9.06
N ASP A 121 5.45 -19.62 -10.25
CA ASP A 121 5.64 -18.75 -11.41
C ASP A 121 5.04 -17.36 -11.17
N ASN A 122 3.83 -17.26 -10.63
CA ASN A 122 3.21 -15.97 -10.26
C ASN A 122 4.02 -15.25 -9.17
N ILE A 123 4.52 -15.97 -8.17
CA ILE A 123 5.40 -15.37 -7.14
C ILE A 123 6.67 -14.83 -7.77
N SER A 124 7.31 -15.60 -8.65
CA SER A 124 8.55 -15.21 -9.32
C SER A 124 8.34 -14.01 -10.25
N LEU A 125 7.23 -14.00 -10.99
CA LEU A 125 6.84 -12.89 -11.85
C LEU A 125 6.62 -11.62 -11.02
N SER A 126 5.86 -11.72 -9.94
CA SER A 126 5.58 -10.61 -9.02
C SER A 126 6.87 -10.02 -8.44
N ALA A 127 7.77 -10.87 -7.95
CA ALA A 127 9.06 -10.43 -7.43
C ALA A 127 9.89 -9.69 -8.49
N ALA A 128 9.92 -10.19 -9.74
CA ALA A 128 10.63 -9.54 -10.84
C ALA A 128 10.02 -8.17 -11.21
N LEU A 129 8.69 -8.06 -11.23
CA LEU A 129 7.99 -6.81 -11.49
C LEU A 129 8.29 -5.77 -10.40
N CYS A 130 8.20 -6.16 -9.12
CA CYS A 130 8.53 -5.30 -7.98
C CYS A 130 9.99 -4.84 -8.04
N CYS A 131 10.95 -5.74 -8.25
CA CYS A 131 12.37 -5.38 -8.37
C CYS A 131 12.65 -4.40 -9.51
N LYS A 132 11.98 -4.57 -10.65
CA LYS A 132 12.10 -3.64 -11.78
C LYS A 132 11.51 -2.27 -11.44
N ALA A 133 10.33 -2.25 -10.81
CA ALA A 133 9.67 -1.02 -10.43
C ALA A 133 10.48 -0.23 -9.38
N ILE A 134 11.04 -0.88 -8.36
CA ILE A 134 11.91 -0.23 -7.37
C ILE A 134 13.02 0.54 -8.07
N LYS A 135 13.73 -0.09 -9.01
CA LYS A 135 14.82 0.57 -9.76
C LYS A 135 14.36 1.76 -10.59
N LEU A 136 13.15 1.71 -11.15
CA LEU A 136 12.61 2.79 -11.98
C LEU A 136 12.10 3.96 -11.13
N HIS A 137 11.49 3.67 -9.98
CA HIS A 137 10.80 4.66 -9.15
C HIS A 137 11.66 5.24 -8.01
N THR A 138 12.87 4.73 -7.80
CA THR A 138 13.78 5.22 -6.74
C THR A 138 14.02 6.74 -6.84
N ASN A 139 14.01 7.31 -8.04
CA ASN A 139 14.27 8.72 -8.29
C ASN A 139 13.01 9.57 -8.48
N ASN A 140 11.80 8.99 -8.46
CA ASN A 140 10.57 9.74 -8.60
C ASN A 140 10.27 10.51 -7.31
N ALA A 141 9.86 11.78 -7.45
CA ALA A 141 9.50 12.60 -6.29
C ALA A 141 8.13 12.21 -5.73
N ASP A 142 7.18 11.89 -6.61
CA ASP A 142 5.79 11.63 -6.24
C ASP A 142 5.57 10.19 -5.78
N GLY A 143 4.56 10.00 -4.93
CA GLY A 143 4.09 8.67 -4.53
C GLY A 143 3.21 8.06 -5.62
N GLU A 144 3.14 6.73 -5.65
CA GLU A 144 2.42 5.99 -6.69
C GLU A 144 1.89 4.66 -6.15
N ILE A 145 0.72 4.26 -6.65
CA ILE A 145 0.17 2.92 -6.49
C ILE A 145 0.30 2.23 -7.84
N ILE A 146 0.86 1.03 -7.86
CA ILE A 146 0.97 0.24 -9.08
C ILE A 146 0.25 -1.09 -8.87
N ILE A 147 -0.58 -1.47 -9.83
CA ILE A 147 -1.26 -2.76 -9.87
C ILE A 147 -0.84 -3.46 -11.16
N TRP A 148 -0.31 -4.67 -11.03
CA TRP A 148 -0.09 -5.58 -12.16
C TRP A 148 -1.07 -6.73 -12.06
N THR A 149 -1.98 -6.82 -13.02
CA THR A 149 -2.92 -7.93 -13.15
C THR A 149 -2.32 -9.00 -14.05
N HIS A 150 -2.27 -10.22 -13.57
CA HIS A 150 -1.71 -11.36 -14.29
C HIS A 150 -2.81 -12.05 -15.11
N ALA A 151 -2.73 -11.95 -16.43
CA ALA A 151 -3.53 -12.76 -17.35
C ALA A 151 -2.73 -14.01 -17.75
N THR A 152 -3.36 -14.92 -18.49
CA THR A 152 -2.76 -16.21 -18.85
C THR A 152 -1.45 -16.07 -19.64
N ASP A 153 -1.34 -15.06 -20.48
CA ASP A 153 -0.23 -14.84 -21.42
C ASP A 153 0.33 -13.41 -21.38
N SER A 154 -0.17 -12.56 -20.48
CA SER A 154 0.20 -11.16 -20.40
C SER A 154 0.14 -10.62 -18.98
N VAL A 155 0.68 -9.44 -18.79
CA VAL A 155 0.59 -8.67 -17.54
C VAL A 155 0.13 -7.27 -17.90
N GLU A 156 -1.00 -6.89 -17.35
CA GLU A 156 -1.51 -5.52 -17.47
C GLU A 156 -1.00 -4.68 -16.30
N LYS A 157 -0.55 -3.46 -16.58
CA LYS A 157 -0.08 -2.52 -15.56
C LYS A 157 -0.99 -1.31 -15.52
N GLU A 158 -1.46 -0.97 -14.33
CA GLU A 158 -2.11 0.30 -14.04
C GLU A 158 -1.36 1.03 -12.94
N SER A 159 -1.40 2.36 -13.00
CA SER A 159 -0.73 3.22 -12.04
C SER A 159 -1.65 4.37 -11.64
N PHE A 160 -1.64 4.67 -10.35
CA PHE A 160 -2.37 5.79 -9.77
C PHE A 160 -1.38 6.65 -8.99
N MET A 161 -1.30 7.93 -9.34
CA MET A 161 -0.50 8.88 -8.56
C MET A 161 -1.09 9.05 -7.16
N ALA A 162 -0.23 9.22 -6.18
CA ALA A 162 -0.67 9.49 -4.82
C ALA A 162 -1.54 10.74 -4.75
N ASP A 163 -2.66 10.64 -4.08
CA ASP A 163 -3.53 11.77 -3.78
C ASP A 163 -2.84 12.79 -2.88
N LYS A 164 -3.35 14.01 -2.92
CA LYS A 164 -3.04 15.01 -1.91
C LYS A 164 -3.99 14.85 -0.74
N TRP A 165 -3.46 14.89 0.47
CA TRP A 165 -4.22 14.68 1.71
C TRP A 165 -4.24 15.95 2.54
N ILE A 166 -5.33 16.15 3.24
CA ILE A 166 -5.46 17.19 4.27
C ILE A 166 -5.71 16.54 5.61
N THR A 167 -5.18 17.14 6.65
CA THR A 167 -5.41 16.75 8.03
C THR A 167 -6.41 17.72 8.67
N CYS A 168 -7.45 17.18 9.27
CA CYS A 168 -8.39 17.90 10.10
C CYS A 168 -8.27 17.37 11.54
N GLU A 169 -8.17 18.27 12.50
CA GLU A 169 -8.14 17.92 13.92
C GLU A 169 -9.40 18.47 14.60
N TYR A 170 -10.11 17.61 15.32
CA TYR A 170 -11.32 17.99 16.06
C TYR A 170 -11.44 17.12 17.30
N ASP A 171 -11.58 17.76 18.45
CA ASP A 171 -11.81 17.11 19.75
C ASP A 171 -10.85 15.95 20.07
N GLY A 172 -9.56 16.14 19.74
CA GLY A 172 -8.51 15.14 19.94
C GLY A 172 -8.46 14.05 18.85
N TRP A 173 -9.34 14.08 17.89
CA TRP A 173 -9.31 13.21 16.71
C TRP A 173 -8.54 13.87 15.58
N LYS A 174 -7.66 13.09 14.95
CA LYS A 174 -6.99 13.46 13.71
C LYS A 174 -7.62 12.68 12.56
N VAL A 175 -8.18 13.38 11.60
CA VAL A 175 -8.80 12.79 10.40
C VAL A 175 -8.02 13.25 9.18
N GLU A 176 -7.57 12.30 8.38
CA GLU A 176 -6.89 12.57 7.11
C GLU A 176 -7.82 12.22 5.96
N LEU A 177 -8.05 13.18 5.05
CA LEU A 177 -8.95 13.06 3.91
C LEU A 177 -8.22 13.40 2.62
N SER A 178 -8.41 12.60 1.57
CA SER A 178 -7.87 12.95 0.25
C SER A 178 -8.66 14.12 -0.37
N LEU A 179 -7.98 14.99 -1.10
CA LEU A 179 -8.63 16.11 -1.79
C LEU A 179 -9.56 15.62 -2.90
N SER A 180 -9.27 14.50 -3.54
CA SER A 180 -10.14 13.92 -4.56
C SER A 180 -11.45 13.43 -3.95
N LEU A 181 -11.41 12.77 -2.77
CA LEU A 181 -12.61 12.36 -2.04
C LEU A 181 -13.47 13.56 -1.64
N LEU A 182 -12.84 14.62 -1.15
CA LEU A 182 -13.56 15.86 -0.80
C LEU A 182 -14.25 16.47 -2.02
N GLY A 183 -13.58 16.45 -3.18
CA GLY A 183 -14.19 16.90 -4.43
C GLY A 183 -15.39 16.06 -4.86
N GLU A 184 -15.32 14.74 -4.71
CA GLU A 184 -16.45 13.82 -4.97
C GLU A 184 -17.62 14.12 -4.03
N MET A 185 -17.37 14.27 -2.74
CA MET A 185 -18.41 14.62 -1.73
C MET A 185 -19.07 15.96 -2.05
N GLN A 186 -18.28 16.97 -2.45
CA GLN A 186 -18.83 18.26 -2.82
C GLN A 186 -19.69 18.17 -4.10
N ALA A 187 -19.24 17.45 -5.11
CA ALA A 187 -19.99 17.24 -6.34
C ALA A 187 -21.32 16.52 -6.08
N ASP A 188 -21.34 15.52 -5.21
CA ASP A 188 -22.58 14.82 -4.83
C ASP A 188 -23.53 15.69 -4.05
N ARG A 189 -23.01 16.53 -3.15
CA ARG A 189 -23.81 17.55 -2.45
C ARG A 189 -24.46 18.53 -3.43
N GLU A 190 -23.70 19.04 -4.39
CA GLU A 190 -24.20 20.00 -5.39
C GLU A 190 -25.29 19.38 -6.27
N LYS A 191 -25.16 18.11 -6.67
CA LYS A 191 -26.19 17.39 -7.42
C LYS A 191 -27.49 17.18 -6.63
N ALA A 192 -27.40 17.02 -5.31
CA ALA A 192 -28.54 16.75 -4.46
C ALA A 192 -29.33 18.01 -4.08
N LEU A 193 -28.75 19.21 -4.21
CA LEU A 193 -29.40 20.46 -3.85
C LEU A 193 -30.74 20.64 -4.58
N PRO A 194 -31.81 21.13 -3.89
CA PRO A 194 -31.85 21.62 -2.51
C PRO A 194 -32.04 20.53 -1.45
N ASN A 195 -32.02 19.27 -1.80
CA ASN A 195 -32.21 18.15 -0.87
C ASN A 195 -30.96 17.89 -0.05
N GLU A 196 -31.10 17.32 1.14
CA GLU A 196 -29.99 16.81 1.92
C GLU A 196 -29.41 15.56 1.28
N THR A 197 -28.12 15.43 1.36
CA THR A 197 -27.38 14.20 0.98
C THR A 197 -26.39 13.86 2.07
N GLY A 198 -26.07 12.59 2.18
CA GLY A 198 -25.10 12.09 3.13
C GLY A 198 -24.60 10.71 2.74
N GLY A 199 -23.55 10.27 3.41
CA GLY A 199 -22.93 8.98 3.18
C GLY A 199 -22.14 8.53 4.40
N VAL A 200 -21.58 7.33 4.31
CA VAL A 200 -20.70 6.75 5.32
C VAL A 200 -19.29 6.76 4.75
N LEU A 201 -18.34 7.33 5.48
CA LEU A 201 -16.92 7.23 5.17
C LEU A 201 -16.37 5.95 5.78
N ILE A 202 -15.66 5.18 4.97
CA ILE A 202 -14.95 3.98 5.41
C ILE A 202 -13.46 4.30 5.32
N GLY A 203 -12.74 4.03 6.39
CA GLY A 203 -11.32 4.33 6.48
C GLY A 203 -10.60 3.38 7.41
N ALA A 204 -9.30 3.60 7.57
CA ALA A 204 -8.50 2.91 8.55
C ALA A 204 -8.40 3.73 9.84
N TYR A 205 -8.25 3.00 10.92
CA TYR A 205 -8.05 3.51 12.27
C TYR A 205 -6.65 3.12 12.76
#